data_473c813d4bc9026b4ae83cb339255d0e
#
_entry.id   473c813d4bc9026b4ae83cb339255d0e
#
_cell.length_a   1.000
_cell.length_b   1.000
_cell.length_c   1.000
_cell.angle_alpha   90.00
_cell.angle_beta   90.00
_cell.angle_gamma   90.00
#
_symmetry.space_group_name_H-M   'P 1'
#
loop_
_entity.id
_entity.type
_entity.pdbx_description
1 polymer ?
#
loop_
_entity_poly.entity_id
_entity_poly.type
_entity_poly.pdbx_seq_one_letter_code
_entity_poly.pdbx_strand_id
1 'polypeptide(L)'
;MNQEFKDYLTVLTTHLKYFNHLSIKKINLFSKEDAEKICTIVPGIDDHELLFYEIQQLKSKIRESDSIENVLNAVQATGAYPRAQRVYQYLLTIPISIASNERSFSKLKIIKNYLRTTMTDERLFYLMMCAIEKDHLDKINLNDLAKNWAKMKDRRIQLP
;
A
#
# COMPACT_ATOMS: atom_id res chain seq x y z
N MET A 1 25.64 -6.96 7.32
CA MET A 1 24.21 -7.01 6.95
C MET A 1 23.58 -8.09 7.81
N ASN A 2 22.55 -7.73 8.61
CA ASN A 2 21.93 -8.62 9.60
C ASN A 2 21.31 -9.85 8.90
N GLN A 3 21.37 -11.06 9.51
CA GLN A 3 20.82 -12.29 8.94
C GLN A 3 19.30 -12.14 8.69
N GLU A 4 18.58 -11.56 9.61
CA GLU A 4 17.13 -11.26 9.48
C GLU A 4 16.79 -10.43 8.24
N PHE A 5 17.65 -9.47 7.87
CA PHE A 5 17.44 -8.67 6.68
C PHE A 5 17.64 -9.47 5.38
N LYS A 6 18.61 -10.40 5.37
CA LYS A 6 18.82 -11.31 4.24
C LYS A 6 17.62 -12.25 4.06
N ASP A 7 17.12 -12.79 5.17
CA ASP A 7 15.99 -13.71 5.16
C ASP A 7 14.72 -12.97 4.65
N TYR A 8 14.50 -11.75 5.10
CA TYR A 8 13.42 -10.88 4.61
C TYR A 8 13.53 -10.59 3.10
N LEU A 9 14.73 -10.23 2.60
CA LEU A 9 14.94 -10.02 1.17
C LEU A 9 14.71 -11.29 0.34
N THR A 10 15.08 -12.45 0.84
CA THR A 10 14.86 -13.73 0.17
C THR A 10 13.37 -14.04 0.06
N VAL A 11 12.62 -13.85 1.13
CA VAL A 11 11.16 -14.01 1.13
C VAL A 11 10.51 -13.03 0.16
N LEU A 12 10.90 -11.76 0.22
CA LEU A 12 10.35 -10.72 -0.66
C LEU A 12 10.63 -11.01 -2.15
N THR A 13 11.86 -11.40 -2.50
CA THR A 13 12.22 -11.73 -3.89
C THR A 13 11.48 -12.96 -4.40
N THR A 14 11.25 -13.96 -3.55
CA THR A 14 10.47 -15.14 -3.89
C THR A 14 9.00 -14.76 -4.15
N HIS A 15 8.41 -13.94 -3.31
CA HIS A 15 7.05 -13.45 -3.51
C HIS A 15 6.93 -12.63 -4.80
N LEU A 16 7.84 -11.69 -5.04
CA LEU A 16 7.84 -10.85 -6.23
C LEU A 16 7.93 -11.63 -7.54
N LYS A 17 8.55 -12.82 -7.53
CA LYS A 17 8.64 -13.69 -8.72
C LYS A 17 7.25 -14.05 -9.25
N TYR A 18 6.32 -14.45 -8.39
CA TYR A 18 4.95 -14.82 -8.80
C TYR A 18 4.12 -13.62 -9.23
N PHE A 19 4.29 -12.48 -8.54
CA PHE A 19 3.61 -11.23 -8.90
C PHE A 19 4.13 -10.62 -10.21
N ASN A 20 5.31 -10.99 -10.67
CA ASN A 20 5.88 -10.49 -11.93
C ASN A 20 4.99 -10.81 -13.15
N HIS A 21 4.29 -11.95 -13.13
CA HIS A 21 3.35 -12.34 -14.20
C HIS A 21 2.03 -11.55 -14.15
N LEU A 22 1.74 -10.83 -13.08
CA LEU A 22 0.60 -9.90 -13.01
C LEU A 22 0.90 -8.54 -13.65
N SER A 23 2.16 -8.29 -14.02
CA SER A 23 2.51 -7.09 -14.78
C SER A 23 1.85 -7.15 -16.16
N ILE A 24 1.39 -6.01 -16.64
CA ILE A 24 0.63 -5.89 -17.90
C ILE A 24 1.36 -6.54 -19.07
N LYS A 25 2.68 -6.37 -19.14
CA LYS A 25 3.52 -6.96 -20.20
C LYS A 25 3.62 -8.48 -20.13
N LYS A 26 3.44 -9.08 -18.95
CA LYS A 26 3.67 -10.51 -18.70
C LYS A 26 2.40 -11.27 -18.30
N ILE A 27 1.26 -10.60 -18.25
CA ILE A 27 -0.02 -11.22 -17.85
C ILE A 27 -0.40 -12.43 -18.73
N ASN A 28 0.15 -12.47 -19.94
CA ASN A 28 0.01 -13.62 -20.84
C ASN A 28 0.69 -14.89 -20.32
N LEU A 29 1.68 -14.75 -19.45
CA LEU A 29 2.45 -15.85 -18.86
C LEU A 29 1.83 -16.35 -17.54
N PHE A 30 0.78 -15.68 -17.04
CA PHE A 30 0.13 -16.03 -15.79
C PHE A 30 -0.46 -17.44 -15.85
N SER A 31 -0.01 -18.31 -14.96
CA SER A 31 -0.37 -19.73 -14.90
C SER A 31 -1.23 -20.06 -13.69
N LYS A 32 -1.81 -21.28 -13.67
CA LYS A 32 -2.51 -21.79 -12.48
C LYS A 32 -1.58 -21.96 -11.28
N GLU A 33 -0.32 -22.31 -11.52
CA GLU A 33 0.70 -22.41 -10.47
C GLU A 33 0.98 -21.06 -9.81
N ASP A 34 1.04 -19.96 -10.61
CA ASP A 34 1.17 -18.63 -10.07
C ASP A 34 -0.04 -18.26 -9.19
N ALA A 35 -1.25 -18.59 -9.64
CA ALA A 35 -2.47 -18.36 -8.87
C ALA A 35 -2.46 -19.12 -7.53
N GLU A 36 -2.05 -20.39 -7.52
CA GLU A 36 -1.91 -21.19 -6.29
C GLU A 36 -0.92 -20.54 -5.31
N LYS A 37 0.26 -20.13 -5.79
CA LYS A 37 1.27 -19.48 -4.94
C LYS A 37 0.80 -18.12 -4.42
N ILE A 38 0.14 -17.33 -5.26
CA ILE A 38 -0.42 -16.04 -4.87
C ILE A 38 -1.49 -16.21 -3.78
N CYS A 39 -2.34 -17.22 -3.86
CA CYS A 39 -3.34 -17.52 -2.82
C CYS A 39 -2.69 -17.86 -1.47
N THR A 40 -1.50 -18.45 -1.44
CA THR A 40 -0.78 -18.69 -0.18
C THR A 40 -0.18 -17.42 0.42
N ILE A 41 0.07 -16.39 -0.40
CA ILE A 41 0.73 -15.14 0.00
C ILE A 41 -0.29 -14.07 0.36
N VAL A 42 -1.36 -13.95 -0.44
CA VAL A 42 -2.37 -12.89 -0.28
C VAL A 42 -3.50 -13.38 0.63
N PRO A 43 -3.70 -12.77 1.80
CA PRO A 43 -4.72 -13.22 2.73
C PRO A 43 -6.13 -12.99 2.20
N GLY A 44 -7.01 -13.95 2.44
CA GLY A 44 -8.44 -13.89 2.12
C GLY A 44 -8.77 -14.17 0.66
N ILE A 45 -7.93 -14.97 -0.01
CA ILE A 45 -8.22 -15.58 -1.31
C ILE A 45 -8.16 -17.10 -1.11
N ASP A 46 -9.31 -17.74 -1.18
CA ASP A 46 -9.45 -19.16 -0.82
C ASP A 46 -9.44 -20.08 -2.05
N ASP A 47 -9.65 -19.51 -3.26
CA ASP A 47 -9.84 -20.28 -4.49
C ASP A 47 -8.91 -19.76 -5.59
N HIS A 48 -7.85 -20.53 -5.86
CA HIS A 48 -6.86 -20.23 -6.88
C HIS A 48 -7.37 -20.44 -8.30
N GLU A 49 -8.33 -21.37 -8.52
CA GLU A 49 -8.89 -21.58 -9.85
C GLU A 49 -9.74 -20.39 -10.28
N LEU A 50 -10.60 -19.90 -9.38
CA LEU A 50 -11.38 -18.70 -9.65
C LEU A 50 -10.49 -17.47 -9.82
N LEU A 51 -9.41 -17.33 -9.04
CA LEU A 51 -8.43 -16.27 -9.25
C LEU A 51 -7.83 -16.36 -10.67
N PHE A 52 -7.42 -17.56 -11.08
CA PHE A 52 -6.86 -17.76 -12.41
C PHE A 52 -7.84 -17.34 -13.51
N TYR A 53 -9.13 -17.74 -13.42
CA TYR A 53 -10.16 -17.36 -14.38
C TYR A 53 -10.43 -15.85 -14.38
N GLU A 54 -10.49 -15.20 -13.23
CA GLU A 54 -10.64 -13.75 -13.14
C GLU A 54 -9.50 -13.02 -13.85
N ILE A 55 -8.25 -13.44 -13.64
CA ILE A 55 -7.08 -12.86 -14.32
C ILE A 55 -7.12 -13.11 -15.83
N GLN A 56 -7.51 -14.30 -16.28
CA GLN A 56 -7.65 -14.58 -17.73
C GLN A 56 -8.72 -13.70 -18.40
N GLN A 57 -9.83 -13.44 -17.73
CA GLN A 57 -10.85 -12.53 -18.21
C GLN A 57 -10.39 -11.07 -18.23
N LEU A 58 -9.68 -10.64 -17.18
CA LEU A 58 -9.09 -9.31 -17.10
C LEU A 58 -8.10 -9.05 -18.23
N LYS A 59 -7.31 -10.04 -18.62
CA LYS A 59 -6.32 -9.95 -19.69
C LYS A 59 -6.90 -9.39 -21.00
N SER A 60 -8.13 -9.77 -21.36
CA SER A 60 -8.79 -9.26 -22.55
C SER A 60 -9.21 -7.79 -22.48
N LYS A 61 -9.25 -7.22 -21.28
CA LYS A 61 -9.68 -5.83 -21.00
C LYS A 61 -8.53 -4.87 -20.70
N ILE A 62 -7.36 -5.40 -20.39
CA ILE A 62 -6.17 -4.62 -20.05
C ILE A 62 -5.45 -4.23 -21.35
N ARG A 63 -5.07 -2.96 -21.47
CA ARG A 63 -4.26 -2.42 -22.56
C ARG A 63 -2.79 -2.35 -22.14
N GLU A 64 -1.88 -2.51 -23.09
CA GLU A 64 -0.42 -2.43 -22.80
C GLU A 64 0.03 -1.10 -22.21
N SER A 65 -0.72 -0.03 -22.43
CA SER A 65 -0.46 1.31 -21.90
C SER A 65 -0.97 1.54 -20.47
N ASP A 66 -1.73 0.59 -19.90
CA ASP A 66 -2.30 0.74 -18.58
C ASP A 66 -1.23 0.64 -17.49
N SER A 67 -1.40 1.38 -16.40
CA SER A 67 -0.65 1.17 -15.17
C SER A 67 -1.37 0.15 -14.28
N ILE A 68 -0.66 -0.45 -13.32
CA ILE A 68 -1.27 -1.35 -12.32
C ILE A 68 -2.40 -0.65 -11.55
N GLU A 69 -2.25 0.65 -11.27
CA GLU A 69 -3.29 1.49 -10.64
C GLU A 69 -4.53 1.61 -11.53
N ASN A 70 -4.35 1.81 -12.84
CA ASN A 70 -5.47 1.87 -13.79
C ASN A 70 -6.21 0.54 -13.88
N VAL A 71 -5.48 -0.58 -13.85
CA VAL A 71 -6.07 -1.92 -13.79
C VAL A 71 -6.90 -2.09 -12.52
N LEU A 72 -6.35 -1.70 -11.36
CA LEU A 72 -7.09 -1.77 -10.10
C LEU A 72 -8.36 -0.92 -10.13
N ASN A 73 -8.27 0.31 -10.62
CA ASN A 73 -9.44 1.20 -10.72
C ASN A 73 -10.52 0.61 -11.64
N ALA A 74 -10.14 0.03 -12.78
CA ALA A 74 -11.07 -0.62 -13.70
C ALA A 74 -11.73 -1.87 -13.07
N VAL A 75 -10.96 -2.67 -12.33
CA VAL A 75 -11.47 -3.84 -11.61
C VAL A 75 -12.44 -3.43 -10.50
N GLN A 76 -12.13 -2.37 -9.75
CA GLN A 76 -13.01 -1.82 -8.71
C GLN A 76 -14.32 -1.29 -9.30
N ALA A 77 -14.24 -0.58 -10.41
CA ALA A 77 -15.42 -0.01 -11.06
C ALA A 77 -16.40 -1.09 -11.58
N THR A 78 -15.88 -2.24 -11.99
CA THR A 78 -16.73 -3.36 -12.49
C THR A 78 -17.30 -4.22 -11.37
N GLY A 79 -16.62 -4.33 -10.22
CA GLY A 79 -16.99 -5.20 -9.11
C GLY A 79 -17.03 -6.72 -9.46
N ALA A 80 -16.63 -7.08 -10.67
CA ALA A 80 -16.79 -8.44 -11.20
C ALA A 80 -15.64 -9.40 -10.84
N TYR A 81 -14.51 -8.87 -10.31
CA TYR A 81 -13.27 -9.61 -10.11
C TYR A 81 -12.72 -9.41 -8.69
N PRO A 82 -13.40 -9.90 -7.64
CA PRO A 82 -13.07 -9.58 -6.27
C PRO A 82 -11.70 -10.14 -5.84
N ARG A 83 -11.30 -11.31 -6.36
CA ARG A 83 -10.00 -11.92 -6.03
C ARG A 83 -8.87 -11.17 -6.72
N ALA A 84 -9.00 -10.89 -8.01
CA ALA A 84 -8.05 -10.09 -8.76
C ALA A 84 -7.89 -8.69 -8.14
N GLN A 85 -8.99 -8.04 -7.75
CA GLN A 85 -8.96 -6.76 -7.03
C GLN A 85 -8.07 -6.85 -5.78
N ARG A 86 -8.26 -7.88 -4.96
CA ARG A 86 -7.49 -8.07 -3.73
C ARG A 86 -6.01 -8.30 -4.01
N VAL A 87 -5.69 -9.06 -5.05
CA VAL A 87 -4.28 -9.29 -5.47
C VAL A 87 -3.62 -7.99 -5.92
N TYR A 88 -4.29 -7.19 -6.76
CA TYR A 88 -3.75 -5.91 -7.20
C TYR A 88 -3.63 -4.88 -6.06
N GLN A 89 -4.59 -4.86 -5.12
CA GLN A 89 -4.48 -4.05 -3.91
C GLN A 89 -3.24 -4.47 -3.09
N TYR A 90 -3.07 -5.77 -2.84
CA TYR A 90 -1.91 -6.28 -2.12
C TYR A 90 -0.60 -5.94 -2.83
N LEU A 91 -0.54 -6.10 -4.16
CA LEU A 91 0.64 -5.76 -4.96
C LEU A 91 1.05 -4.30 -4.81
N LEU A 92 0.09 -3.37 -4.77
CA LEU A 92 0.36 -1.94 -4.56
C LEU A 92 0.81 -1.60 -3.14
N THR A 93 0.56 -2.47 -2.15
CA THR A 93 1.06 -2.26 -0.78
C THR A 93 2.50 -2.73 -0.60
N ILE A 94 3.03 -3.55 -1.52
CA ILE A 94 4.42 -4.02 -1.44
C ILE A 94 5.37 -2.85 -1.71
N PRO A 95 6.30 -2.54 -0.81
CA PRO A 95 7.25 -1.44 -0.99
C PRO A 95 8.29 -1.79 -2.06
N ILE A 96 7.96 -1.55 -3.33
CA ILE A 96 8.82 -1.86 -4.49
C ILE A 96 9.90 -0.79 -4.68
N SER A 97 9.70 0.40 -4.13
CA SER A 97 10.58 1.54 -4.33
C SER A 97 11.37 1.90 -3.07
N ILE A 98 12.69 1.76 -3.15
CA ILE A 98 13.63 2.27 -2.13
C ILE A 98 13.47 3.79 -1.98
N ALA A 99 13.16 4.50 -3.06
CA ALA A 99 13.02 5.97 -3.05
C ALA A 99 11.90 6.49 -2.14
N SER A 100 10.77 5.77 -2.00
CA SER A 100 9.71 6.14 -1.05
C SER A 100 10.14 5.91 0.39
N ASN A 101 10.88 4.82 0.65
CA ASN A 101 11.44 4.54 1.97
C ASN A 101 12.53 5.55 2.34
N GLU A 102 13.40 5.94 1.40
CA GLU A 102 14.42 6.98 1.63
C GLU A 102 13.79 8.34 1.96
N ARG A 103 12.71 8.72 1.28
CA ARG A 103 11.94 9.93 1.63
C ARG A 103 11.37 9.85 3.05
N SER A 104 10.84 8.70 3.44
CA SER A 104 10.28 8.50 4.78
C SER A 104 11.38 8.55 5.84
N PHE A 105 12.53 7.92 5.60
CA PHE A 105 13.68 8.01 6.50
C PHE A 105 14.29 9.42 6.58
N SER A 106 14.33 10.15 5.47
CA SER A 106 14.75 11.56 5.47
C SER A 106 13.80 12.42 6.33
N LYS A 107 12.48 12.23 6.19
CA LYS A 107 11.49 12.91 7.04
C LYS A 107 11.62 12.50 8.51
N LEU A 108 11.85 11.21 8.79
CA LEU A 108 12.10 10.71 10.14
C LEU A 108 13.30 11.41 10.79
N LYS A 109 14.40 11.57 10.04
CA LYS A 109 15.61 12.25 10.54
C LYS A 109 15.32 13.71 10.89
N ILE A 110 14.48 14.40 10.13
CA ILE A 110 14.09 15.78 10.41
C ILE A 110 13.20 15.87 11.66
N ILE A 111 12.23 14.96 11.80
CA ILE A 111 11.29 14.94 12.93
C ILE A 111 11.99 14.50 14.21
N LYS A 112 12.80 13.44 14.13
CA LYS A 112 13.58 12.87 15.25
C LYS A 112 14.97 13.48 15.26
N ASN A 113 15.06 14.81 15.34
CA ASN A 113 16.34 15.49 15.50
C ASN A 113 16.80 15.42 16.96
N TYR A 114 18.07 15.83 17.20
CA TYR A 114 18.72 15.81 18.51
C TYR A 114 17.88 16.48 19.63
N LEU A 115 17.09 17.52 19.31
CA LEU A 115 16.27 18.25 20.26
C LEU A 115 14.95 17.56 20.63
N ARG A 116 14.59 16.46 19.95
CA ARG A 116 13.32 15.74 20.12
C ARG A 116 13.52 14.26 20.47
N THR A 117 14.60 13.92 21.14
CA THR A 117 14.94 12.53 21.51
C THR A 117 13.99 11.91 22.54
N THR A 118 13.25 12.71 23.31
CA THR A 118 12.32 12.28 24.36
C THR A 118 10.88 12.12 23.88
N MET A 119 10.67 12.12 22.57
CA MET A 119 9.33 11.97 22.00
C MET A 119 8.82 10.53 22.16
N THR A 120 7.56 10.36 22.57
CA THR A 120 6.90 9.04 22.59
C THR A 120 6.72 8.51 21.17
N ASP A 121 6.71 7.18 21.03
CA ASP A 121 6.52 6.52 19.73
C ASP A 121 5.19 6.88 19.08
N GLU A 122 4.12 7.01 19.88
CA GLU A 122 2.81 7.45 19.42
C GLU A 122 2.85 8.85 18.81
N ARG A 123 3.50 9.80 19.47
CA ARG A 123 3.65 11.16 18.93
C ARG A 123 4.51 11.18 17.67
N LEU A 124 5.56 10.36 17.63
CA LEU A 124 6.40 10.20 16.45
C LEU A 124 5.59 9.67 15.28
N PHE A 125 4.76 8.65 15.52
CA PHE A 125 3.87 8.08 14.51
C PHE A 125 2.94 9.13 13.89
N TYR A 126 2.24 9.92 14.70
CA TYR A 126 1.34 10.96 14.17
C TYR A 126 2.09 12.04 13.38
N LEU A 127 3.26 12.47 13.84
CA LEU A 127 4.06 13.45 13.12
C LEU A 127 4.59 12.89 11.80
N MET A 128 4.98 11.61 11.77
CA MET A 128 5.39 10.93 10.54
C MET A 128 4.23 10.82 9.55
N MET A 129 3.04 10.42 10.00
CA MET A 129 1.83 10.39 9.17
C MET A 129 1.55 11.75 8.56
N CYS A 130 1.56 12.82 9.34
CA CYS A 130 1.37 14.18 8.84
C CYS A 130 2.44 14.58 7.81
N ALA A 131 3.70 14.18 8.02
CA ALA A 131 4.78 14.51 7.12
C ALA A 131 4.74 13.71 5.79
N ILE A 132 4.27 12.45 5.83
CA ILE A 132 4.20 11.58 4.65
C ILE A 132 2.97 11.95 3.82
N GLU A 133 1.81 12.11 4.44
CA GLU A 133 0.51 12.33 3.82
C GLU A 133 0.17 13.82 3.67
N LYS A 134 1.17 14.65 3.35
CA LYS A 134 0.99 16.10 3.23
C LYS A 134 -0.13 16.48 2.25
N ASP A 135 -0.22 15.82 1.11
CA ASP A 135 -1.22 16.11 0.07
C ASP A 135 -2.66 15.84 0.56
N HIS A 136 -2.83 14.91 1.49
CA HIS A 136 -4.11 14.67 2.15
C HIS A 136 -4.39 15.71 3.24
N LEU A 137 -3.38 16.13 3.99
CA LEU A 137 -3.49 17.17 5.01
C LEU A 137 -3.88 18.53 4.41
N ASP A 138 -3.29 18.88 3.27
CA ASP A 138 -3.58 20.16 2.59
C ASP A 138 -5.05 20.27 2.12
N LYS A 139 -5.76 19.14 2.04
CA LYS A 139 -7.21 19.09 1.73
C LYS A 139 -8.12 19.22 2.95
N ILE A 140 -7.58 19.14 4.15
CA ILE A 140 -8.36 19.18 5.40
C ILE A 140 -8.64 20.64 5.78
N ASN A 141 -9.91 20.94 6.08
CA ASN A 141 -10.26 22.22 6.65
C ASN A 141 -9.80 22.28 8.12
N LEU A 142 -8.76 23.04 8.38
CA LEU A 142 -8.17 23.18 9.71
C LEU A 142 -9.13 23.79 10.74
N ASN A 143 -10.04 24.68 10.32
CA ASN A 143 -11.02 25.28 11.22
C ASN A 143 -12.03 24.24 11.72
N ASP A 144 -12.51 23.38 10.83
CA ASP A 144 -13.43 22.31 11.20
C ASP A 144 -12.74 21.26 12.08
N LEU A 145 -11.49 20.94 11.77
CA LEU A 145 -10.67 20.06 12.59
C LEU A 145 -10.47 20.64 14.00
N ALA A 146 -10.14 21.93 14.11
CA ALA A 146 -9.96 22.61 15.38
C ALA A 146 -11.24 22.64 16.21
N LYS A 147 -12.40 22.91 15.58
CA LYS A 147 -13.71 22.86 16.26
C LYS A 147 -14.05 21.46 16.76
N ASN A 148 -13.79 20.43 15.96
CA ASN A 148 -14.03 19.04 16.36
C ASN A 148 -13.08 18.63 17.50
N TRP A 149 -11.82 19.01 17.42
CA TRP A 149 -10.86 18.77 18.50
C TRP A 149 -11.23 19.47 19.80
N ALA A 150 -11.76 20.70 19.74
CA ALA A 150 -12.21 21.43 20.91
C ALA A 150 -13.41 20.76 21.60
N LYS A 151 -14.31 20.12 20.83
CA LYS A 151 -15.49 19.42 21.36
C LYS A 151 -15.16 18.07 22.03
N MET A 152 -14.01 17.46 21.72
CA MET A 152 -13.64 16.14 22.26
C MET A 152 -13.34 16.15 23.77
N LYS A 153 -12.98 17.28 24.33
CA LYS A 153 -12.64 17.43 25.76
C LYS A 153 -12.85 18.87 26.19
N ASP A 154 -13.33 19.06 27.42
CA ASP A 154 -13.40 20.39 28.03
C ASP A 154 -11.99 20.99 28.14
N ARG A 155 -11.75 22.11 27.47
CA ARG A 155 -10.42 22.74 27.35
C ARG A 155 -10.45 24.15 27.87
N ARG A 156 -9.34 24.58 28.52
CA ARG A 156 -9.19 25.95 29.02
C ARG A 156 -9.10 27.01 27.91
N ILE A 157 -8.76 26.59 26.67
CA ILE A 157 -8.62 27.49 25.53
C ILE A 157 -9.90 27.36 24.70
N GLN A 158 -10.68 28.43 24.61
CA GLN A 158 -11.78 28.55 23.67
C GLN A 158 -11.20 28.96 22.31
N LEU A 159 -11.47 28.16 21.28
CA LEU A 159 -11.11 28.48 19.91
C LEU A 159 -12.19 29.41 19.32
N PRO A 160 -11.79 30.42 18.54
CA PRO A 160 -12.72 31.36 17.91
C PRO A 160 -13.68 30.67 16.89
#